data_e3a9cf1f4f50465720cb3bb9157f965c
#
_entry.id   e3a9cf1f4f50465720cb3bb9157f965c
#
_cell.length_a   1.000
_cell.length_b   1.000
_cell.length_c   1.000
_cell.angle_alpha   90.00
_cell.angle_beta   90.00
_cell.angle_gamma   90.00
#
_symmetry.space_group_name_H-M   'P 1'
#
loop_
_entity.id
_entity.type
_entity.pdbx_description
1 polymer ?
#
loop_
_entity_poly.entity_id
_entity_poly.type
_entity_poly.pdbx_seq_one_letter_code
_entity_poly.pdbx_strand_id
1 'polypeptide(L)'
;MKKLFYFLLPLLFAACAQRQESPILTIEGGQVQGVAADIEGVTVYRGIPYAAPPIGDLRWKEPQPVVPWEGVKIADTFGHPGYQAVHYPGGYTTEWGYGKESPYSEDCLYLNVWTPAPGKTDAKLPVALWIHGGGYREGWGSEPEFDAQEWAAKGVVLVSINYRLGVFGFLTHPELSAESPHGVSGNYGILDQIESLKWIQKNIEQFGGDPANVMIFGQSAGAGSVKT
;
A
#
# COMPACT_ATOMS: atom_id res chain seq x y z
N MET A 1 21.96 57.22 44.82
CA MET A 1 22.42 56.32 43.71
C MET A 1 21.40 55.22 43.52
N LYS A 2 20.57 55.35 42.50
CA LYS A 2 19.51 54.33 42.15
C LYS A 2 20.09 53.35 41.13
N LYS A 3 20.23 52.06 41.51
CA LYS A 3 20.68 51.01 40.61
C LYS A 3 19.47 50.51 39.81
N LEU A 4 19.52 50.71 38.49
CA LEU A 4 18.52 50.21 37.53
C LEU A 4 18.90 48.79 37.12
N PHE A 5 18.06 47.81 37.52
CA PHE A 5 18.19 46.40 37.10
C PHE A 5 17.46 46.21 35.78
N TYR A 6 18.19 45.95 34.70
CA TYR A 6 17.62 45.49 33.42
C TYR A 6 17.37 44.00 33.49
N PHE A 7 16.09 43.60 33.47
CA PHE A 7 15.70 42.23 33.27
C PHE A 7 15.72 41.95 31.77
N LEU A 8 16.70 41.18 31.30
CA LEU A 8 16.69 40.61 29.96
C LEU A 8 15.73 39.39 29.97
N LEU A 9 14.59 39.54 29.32
CA LEU A 9 13.66 38.45 29.08
C LEU A 9 14.16 37.64 27.85
N PRO A 10 14.50 36.32 27.98
CA PRO A 10 14.86 35.54 26.80
C PRO A 10 13.61 35.28 25.97
N LEU A 11 13.56 35.80 24.73
CA LEU A 11 12.61 35.39 23.71
C LEU A 11 12.90 33.94 23.34
N LEU A 12 12.11 33.01 23.86
CA LEU A 12 12.03 31.66 23.37
C LEU A 12 11.34 31.70 21.98
N PHE A 13 12.13 31.64 20.91
CA PHE A 13 11.65 31.31 19.60
C PHE A 13 11.24 29.83 19.63
N ALA A 14 9.95 29.55 19.77
CA ALA A 14 9.37 28.27 19.43
C ALA A 14 9.47 28.14 17.90
N ALA A 15 10.51 27.47 17.41
CA ALA A 15 10.57 27.02 16.03
C ALA A 15 9.47 25.95 15.88
N CYS A 16 8.30 26.35 15.38
CA CYS A 16 7.38 25.40 14.79
C CYS A 16 8.12 24.76 13.62
N ALA A 17 8.58 23.54 13.79
CA ALA A 17 9.02 22.72 12.67
C ALA A 17 7.81 22.60 11.74
N GLN A 18 7.78 23.35 10.64
CA GLN A 18 6.82 23.14 9.56
C GLN A 18 7.08 21.72 9.07
N ARG A 19 6.13 20.81 9.30
CA ARG A 19 6.12 19.51 8.62
C ARG A 19 6.13 19.82 7.13
N GLN A 20 7.22 19.47 6.47
CA GLN A 20 7.36 19.69 5.03
C GLN A 20 6.31 18.78 4.37
N GLU A 21 5.34 19.38 3.69
CA GLU A 21 4.34 18.63 2.93
C GLU A 21 5.06 17.79 1.87
N SER A 22 4.62 16.54 1.69
CA SER A 22 5.17 15.70 0.65
C SER A 22 4.78 16.24 -0.73
N PRO A 23 5.61 16.03 -1.76
CA PRO A 23 5.28 16.49 -3.12
C PRO A 23 4.04 15.77 -3.64
N ILE A 24 3.28 16.48 -4.51
CA ILE A 24 2.20 15.87 -5.28
C ILE A 24 2.85 15.09 -6.42
N LEU A 25 2.54 13.80 -6.51
CA LEU A 25 3.02 12.90 -7.56
C LEU A 25 1.90 12.65 -8.56
N THR A 26 2.27 12.55 -9.85
CA THR A 26 1.34 12.13 -10.90
C THR A 26 1.61 10.66 -11.23
N ILE A 27 0.60 9.83 -11.07
CA ILE A 27 0.64 8.38 -11.29
C ILE A 27 -0.50 7.93 -12.19
N GLU A 28 -0.55 6.64 -12.53
CA GLU A 28 -1.71 6.08 -13.23
C GLU A 28 -2.99 6.31 -12.41
N GLY A 29 -3.99 6.89 -13.04
CA GLY A 29 -5.28 7.23 -12.43
C GLY A 29 -5.39 8.68 -11.93
N GLY A 30 -4.31 9.38 -11.55
CA GLY A 30 -4.41 10.77 -11.09
C GLY A 30 -3.25 11.26 -10.24
N GLN A 31 -3.50 12.30 -9.44
CA GLN A 31 -2.51 12.86 -8.54
C GLN A 31 -2.68 12.34 -7.11
N VAL A 32 -1.55 12.10 -6.45
CA VAL A 32 -1.52 11.66 -5.04
C VAL A 32 -0.56 12.52 -4.23
N GLN A 33 -0.87 12.69 -2.96
CA GLN A 33 0.01 13.31 -1.98
C GLN A 33 0.09 12.40 -0.75
N GLY A 34 1.30 12.05 -0.34
CA GLY A 34 1.55 11.22 0.84
C GLY A 34 1.58 12.05 2.12
N VAL A 35 1.78 11.37 3.23
CA VAL A 35 1.96 11.98 4.54
C VAL A 35 3.30 11.55 5.15
N ALA A 36 3.80 12.33 6.11
CA ALA A 36 5.00 11.93 6.85
C ALA A 36 4.74 10.64 7.63
N ALA A 37 5.68 9.70 7.56
CA ALA A 37 5.70 8.54 8.45
C ALA A 37 6.19 8.94 9.85
N ASP A 38 6.23 8.00 10.80
CA ASP A 38 6.74 8.26 12.15
C ASP A 38 8.26 8.45 12.15
N ILE A 39 8.96 7.81 11.22
CA ILE A 39 10.41 7.98 11.04
C ILE A 39 10.67 9.21 10.17
N GLU A 40 11.47 10.13 10.68
CA GLU A 40 11.86 11.36 9.98
C GLU A 40 12.50 11.05 8.60
N GLY A 41 12.12 11.82 7.59
CA GLY A 41 12.61 11.65 6.22
C GLY A 41 11.89 10.57 5.42
N VAL A 42 10.94 9.85 6.00
CA VAL A 42 10.10 8.87 5.30
C VAL A 42 8.72 9.44 5.02
N THR A 43 8.27 9.28 3.78
CA THR A 43 6.90 9.57 3.35
C THR A 43 6.16 8.26 3.11
N VAL A 44 4.91 8.19 3.55
CA VAL A 44 4.03 7.05 3.28
C VAL A 44 2.83 7.50 2.45
N TYR A 45 2.49 6.68 1.47
CA TYR A 45 1.29 6.78 0.64
C TYR A 45 0.44 5.56 0.93
N ARG A 46 -0.73 5.74 1.53
CA ARG A 46 -1.64 4.67 1.94
C ARG A 46 -2.85 4.60 1.01
N GLY A 47 -3.29 3.41 0.64
CA GLY A 47 -4.53 3.20 -0.08
C GLY A 47 -4.55 3.76 -1.50
N ILE A 48 -3.46 3.59 -2.25
CA ILE A 48 -3.43 3.90 -3.69
C ILE A 48 -4.12 2.77 -4.44
N PRO A 49 -5.17 3.02 -5.25
CA PRO A 49 -5.75 1.98 -6.09
C PRO A 49 -4.76 1.59 -7.20
N TYR A 50 -4.57 0.29 -7.42
CA TYR A 50 -3.75 -0.21 -8.52
C TYR A 50 -4.57 -0.92 -9.61
N ALA A 51 -5.87 -1.09 -9.38
CA ALA A 51 -6.84 -1.59 -10.34
C ALA A 51 -8.23 -1.03 -10.00
N ALA A 52 -9.19 -1.19 -10.93
CA ALA A 52 -10.58 -0.86 -10.66
C ALA A 52 -11.15 -1.76 -9.56
N PRO A 53 -12.12 -1.28 -8.74
CA PRO A 53 -12.79 -2.08 -7.73
C PRO A 53 -13.41 -3.34 -8.35
N PRO A 54 -13.08 -4.55 -7.89
CA PRO A 54 -13.59 -5.81 -8.46
C PRO A 54 -14.99 -6.17 -7.92
N ILE A 55 -15.92 -5.24 -8.06
CA ILE A 55 -17.31 -5.33 -7.54
C ILE A 55 -18.33 -5.48 -8.68
N GLY A 56 -19.53 -5.95 -8.37
CA GLY A 56 -20.60 -6.08 -9.35
C GLY A 56 -20.19 -6.94 -10.54
N ASP A 57 -20.27 -6.40 -11.75
CA ASP A 57 -19.91 -7.08 -12.99
C ASP A 57 -18.41 -7.40 -13.14
N LEU A 58 -17.55 -6.77 -12.32
CA LEU A 58 -16.12 -7.04 -12.27
C LEU A 58 -15.74 -8.12 -11.24
N ARG A 59 -16.68 -8.60 -10.44
CA ARG A 59 -16.44 -9.73 -9.53
C ARG A 59 -16.06 -10.96 -10.36
N TRP A 60 -15.02 -11.68 -9.94
CA TRP A 60 -14.47 -12.84 -10.67
C TRP A 60 -14.07 -12.55 -12.12
N LYS A 61 -13.65 -11.32 -12.37
CA LYS A 61 -12.97 -10.94 -13.61
C LYS A 61 -11.49 -10.64 -13.32
N GLU A 62 -10.70 -10.64 -14.38
CA GLU A 62 -9.31 -10.15 -14.31
C GLU A 62 -9.30 -8.69 -13.84
N PRO A 63 -8.24 -8.24 -13.13
CA PRO A 63 -8.11 -6.83 -12.75
C PRO A 63 -8.26 -5.92 -13.96
N GLN A 64 -9.05 -4.86 -13.79
CA GLN A 64 -9.25 -3.85 -14.83
C GLN A 64 -8.44 -2.60 -14.51
N PRO A 65 -8.12 -1.77 -15.54
CA PRO A 65 -7.38 -0.53 -15.34
C PRO A 65 -7.96 0.34 -14.23
N VAL A 66 -7.08 1.06 -13.54
CA VAL A 66 -7.47 2.02 -12.48
C VAL A 66 -8.51 3.00 -13.01
N VAL A 67 -9.55 3.25 -12.21
CA VAL A 67 -10.54 4.30 -12.51
C VAL A 67 -9.88 5.65 -12.21
N PRO A 68 -9.76 6.54 -13.21
CA PRO A 68 -9.18 7.86 -13.00
C PRO A 68 -9.98 8.70 -12.00
N TRP A 69 -9.28 9.55 -11.25
CA TRP A 69 -9.90 10.51 -10.33
C TRP A 69 -9.43 11.93 -10.62
N GLU A 70 -10.25 12.90 -10.24
CA GLU A 70 -9.93 14.32 -10.34
C GLU A 70 -9.31 14.84 -9.04
N GLY A 71 -8.49 15.88 -9.16
CA GLY A 71 -7.81 16.51 -8.02
C GLY A 71 -6.70 15.66 -7.42
N VAL A 72 -6.27 16.05 -6.22
CA VAL A 72 -5.21 15.38 -5.48
C VAL A 72 -5.81 14.46 -4.43
N LYS A 73 -5.55 13.15 -4.54
CA LYS A 73 -5.89 12.19 -3.50
C LYS A 73 -4.86 12.27 -2.38
N ILE A 74 -5.29 12.64 -1.18
CA ILE A 74 -4.45 12.54 0.02
C ILE A 74 -4.39 11.06 0.43
N ALA A 75 -3.21 10.47 0.30
CA ALA A 75 -2.97 9.06 0.54
C ALA A 75 -2.56 8.83 2.02
N ASP A 76 -3.45 9.13 2.95
CA ASP A 76 -3.25 9.08 4.40
C ASP A 76 -3.96 7.91 5.09
N THR A 77 -4.84 7.22 4.38
CA THR A 77 -5.68 6.15 4.91
C THR A 77 -5.48 4.86 4.13
N PHE A 78 -5.27 3.75 4.83
CA PHE A 78 -5.15 2.43 4.20
C PHE A 78 -6.45 2.02 3.50
N GLY A 79 -6.32 1.37 2.36
CA GLY A 79 -7.45 0.74 1.67
C GLY A 79 -8.02 -0.45 2.46
N HIS A 80 -9.25 -0.83 2.14
CA HIS A 80 -9.91 -1.96 2.80
C HIS A 80 -9.16 -3.27 2.51
N PRO A 81 -8.98 -4.14 3.52
CA PRO A 81 -8.59 -5.53 3.29
C PRO A 81 -9.62 -6.28 2.43
N GLY A 82 -9.16 -7.30 1.71
CA GLY A 82 -10.04 -8.19 0.96
C GLY A 82 -11.10 -8.86 1.85
N TYR A 83 -12.27 -9.13 1.27
CA TYR A 83 -13.36 -9.77 2.02
C TYR A 83 -12.91 -11.14 2.55
N GLN A 84 -13.00 -11.33 3.84
CA GLN A 84 -12.49 -12.49 4.58
C GLN A 84 -13.32 -12.78 5.83
N ALA A 85 -13.07 -13.90 6.50
CA ALA A 85 -13.76 -14.22 7.75
C ALA A 85 -13.41 -13.19 8.84
N VAL A 86 -14.40 -12.83 9.65
CA VAL A 86 -14.17 -11.97 10.82
C VAL A 86 -13.38 -12.73 11.87
N HIS A 87 -12.26 -12.18 12.28
CA HIS A 87 -11.47 -12.73 13.39
C HIS A 87 -11.85 -12.05 14.70
N TYR A 88 -12.03 -12.86 15.74
CA TYR A 88 -12.27 -12.35 17.10
C TYR A 88 -10.90 -12.13 17.77
N PRO A 89 -10.71 -10.99 18.46
CA PRO A 89 -9.48 -10.73 19.20
C PRO A 89 -9.22 -11.82 20.24
N GLY A 90 -7.99 -12.30 20.29
CA GLY A 90 -7.55 -13.28 21.30
C GLY A 90 -6.22 -13.92 20.94
N GLY A 91 -5.28 -14.02 21.90
CA GLY A 91 -3.98 -14.64 21.72
C GLY A 91 -3.23 -14.11 20.49
N TYR A 92 -2.81 -15.02 19.66
CA TYR A 92 -2.03 -14.77 18.45
C TYR A 92 -2.66 -13.74 17.47
N THR A 93 -3.99 -13.78 17.27
CA THR A 93 -4.66 -12.85 16.34
C THR A 93 -4.57 -11.40 16.79
N THR A 94 -4.53 -11.15 18.11
CA THR A 94 -4.38 -9.79 18.65
C THR A 94 -3.00 -9.22 18.37
N GLU A 95 -1.95 -10.05 18.42
CA GLU A 95 -0.58 -9.67 18.11
C GLU A 95 -0.44 -9.24 16.64
N TRP A 96 -1.16 -9.89 15.74
CA TRP A 96 -1.17 -9.56 14.30
C TRP A 96 -2.13 -8.42 13.92
N GLY A 97 -2.73 -7.76 14.89
CA GLY A 97 -3.56 -6.59 14.67
C GLY A 97 -4.99 -6.87 14.22
N TYR A 98 -5.42 -8.14 14.17
CA TYR A 98 -6.80 -8.49 13.84
C TYR A 98 -7.79 -7.84 14.80
N GLY A 99 -8.88 -7.30 14.25
CA GLY A 99 -9.89 -6.53 14.98
C GLY A 99 -9.60 -5.03 15.08
N LYS A 100 -8.49 -4.55 14.48
CA LYS A 100 -8.15 -3.13 14.35
C LYS A 100 -8.09 -2.65 12.91
N GLU A 101 -8.17 -3.58 11.97
CA GLU A 101 -8.18 -3.33 10.53
C GLU A 101 -9.44 -2.56 10.09
N SER A 102 -9.36 -1.94 8.91
CA SER A 102 -10.53 -1.38 8.25
C SER A 102 -11.58 -2.47 7.96
N PRO A 103 -12.86 -2.12 7.82
CA PRO A 103 -13.88 -3.08 7.40
C PRO A 103 -13.48 -3.81 6.11
N TYR A 104 -13.73 -5.11 6.05
CA TYR A 104 -13.46 -5.92 4.86
C TYR A 104 -14.35 -5.52 3.69
N SER A 105 -13.80 -5.53 2.48
CA SER A 105 -14.53 -5.12 1.28
C SER A 105 -14.09 -5.97 0.07
N GLU A 106 -14.98 -6.10 -0.92
CA GLU A 106 -14.57 -6.53 -2.25
C GLU A 106 -13.78 -5.45 -2.98
N ASP A 107 -14.04 -4.16 -2.71
CA ASP A 107 -13.21 -3.03 -3.13
C ASP A 107 -11.95 -3.00 -2.27
N CYS A 108 -10.94 -3.78 -2.67
CA CYS A 108 -9.74 -4.01 -1.89
C CYS A 108 -8.42 -3.88 -2.67
N LEU A 109 -8.46 -3.59 -3.97
CA LEU A 109 -7.25 -3.57 -4.81
C LEU A 109 -6.45 -2.29 -4.61
N TYR A 110 -5.88 -2.17 -3.42
CA TYR A 110 -5.07 -1.04 -2.97
C TYR A 110 -3.66 -1.48 -2.59
N LEU A 111 -2.72 -0.57 -2.78
CA LEU A 111 -1.34 -0.70 -2.33
C LEU A 111 -0.92 0.48 -1.46
N ASN A 112 0.19 0.29 -0.75
CA ASN A 112 0.82 1.31 0.04
C ASN A 112 2.29 1.45 -0.37
N VAL A 113 2.84 2.66 -0.30
CA VAL A 113 4.24 2.92 -0.64
C VAL A 113 4.91 3.70 0.49
N TRP A 114 6.04 3.21 0.98
CA TRP A 114 6.94 3.94 1.88
C TRP A 114 8.20 4.30 1.12
N THR A 115 8.60 5.57 1.17
CA THR A 115 9.78 6.06 0.43
C THR A 115 10.50 7.20 1.16
N PRO A 116 11.84 7.24 1.11
CA PRO A 116 12.62 8.39 1.57
C PRO A 116 12.85 9.43 0.45
N ALA A 117 12.39 9.17 -0.78
CA ALA A 117 12.71 9.97 -1.96
C ALA A 117 11.49 10.31 -2.83
N PRO A 118 10.36 10.80 -2.25
CA PRO A 118 9.17 11.12 -3.04
C PRO A 118 9.48 12.23 -4.06
N GLY A 119 9.08 12.03 -5.33
CA GLY A 119 9.30 12.97 -6.42
C GLY A 119 10.72 13.01 -6.98
N LYS A 120 11.66 12.22 -6.44
CA LYS A 120 13.05 12.16 -6.91
C LYS A 120 13.21 11.00 -7.90
N THR A 121 12.78 11.20 -9.14
CA THR A 121 12.76 10.14 -10.17
C THR A 121 14.14 9.61 -10.57
N ASP A 122 15.20 10.35 -10.23
CA ASP A 122 16.60 10.00 -10.45
C ASP A 122 17.26 9.25 -9.28
N ALA A 123 16.57 9.09 -8.16
CA ALA A 123 17.12 8.44 -6.97
C ALA A 123 17.42 6.95 -7.19
N LYS A 124 16.63 6.26 -8.03
CA LYS A 124 16.84 4.86 -8.44
C LYS A 124 17.07 3.91 -7.27
N LEU A 125 16.28 4.06 -6.22
CA LEU A 125 16.36 3.22 -5.03
C LEU A 125 15.85 1.80 -5.32
N PRO A 126 16.40 0.77 -4.66
CA PRO A 126 15.84 -0.58 -4.75
C PRO A 126 14.39 -0.57 -4.26
N VAL A 127 13.56 -1.37 -4.93
CA VAL A 127 12.14 -1.53 -4.62
C VAL A 127 11.91 -2.93 -4.03
N ALA A 128 11.08 -3.02 -3.00
CA ALA A 128 10.66 -4.30 -2.43
C ALA A 128 9.13 -4.36 -2.40
N LEU A 129 8.54 -5.39 -3.01
CA LEU A 129 7.11 -5.67 -2.96
C LEU A 129 6.83 -6.74 -1.91
N TRP A 130 6.05 -6.38 -0.88
CA TRP A 130 5.56 -7.29 0.14
C TRP A 130 4.20 -7.87 -0.25
N ILE A 131 4.09 -9.22 -0.21
CA ILE A 131 2.85 -9.97 -0.39
C ILE A 131 2.53 -10.68 0.93
N HIS A 132 1.41 -10.33 1.56
CA HIS A 132 1.01 -10.89 2.85
C HIS A 132 0.59 -12.37 2.73
N GLY A 133 0.60 -13.06 3.86
CA GLY A 133 0.20 -14.45 3.99
C GLY A 133 -1.30 -14.64 4.23
N GLY A 134 -1.64 -15.60 5.09
CA GLY A 134 -3.00 -15.90 5.49
C GLY A 134 -3.70 -16.98 4.65
N GLY A 135 -2.93 -17.91 4.03
CA GLY A 135 -3.49 -19.07 3.32
C GLY A 135 -4.38 -18.73 2.13
N TYR A 136 -4.21 -17.56 1.52
CA TYR A 136 -5.07 -16.98 0.47
C TYR A 136 -6.52 -16.72 0.91
N ARG A 137 -6.80 -16.71 2.20
CA ARG A 137 -8.15 -16.55 2.77
C ARG A 137 -8.29 -15.35 3.70
N GLU A 138 -7.19 -14.85 4.22
CA GLU A 138 -7.13 -13.78 5.20
C GLU A 138 -5.82 -12.97 5.05
N GLY A 139 -5.69 -11.85 5.78
CA GLY A 139 -4.54 -10.97 5.76
C GLY A 139 -4.76 -9.69 4.98
N TRP A 140 -3.82 -8.77 5.09
CA TRP A 140 -3.83 -7.48 4.36
C TRP A 140 -2.44 -6.85 4.33
N GLY A 141 -2.22 -5.91 3.43
CA GLY A 141 -0.90 -5.29 3.19
C GLY A 141 -0.46 -4.27 4.25
N SER A 142 -1.30 -3.94 5.22
CA SER A 142 -0.99 -2.99 6.30
C SER A 142 -1.04 -3.64 7.69
N GLU A 143 -0.75 -4.94 7.76
CA GLU A 143 -0.58 -5.63 9.05
C GLU A 143 0.52 -4.93 9.86
N PRO A 144 0.32 -4.67 11.17
CA PRO A 144 1.25 -3.89 11.99
C PRO A 144 2.68 -4.42 12.02
N GLU A 145 2.87 -5.75 11.91
CA GLU A 145 4.18 -6.40 11.90
C GLU A 145 5.00 -6.08 10.65
N PHE A 146 4.36 -5.56 9.61
CA PHE A 146 4.98 -5.26 8.31
C PHE A 146 4.99 -3.77 8.00
N ASP A 147 5.06 -2.92 9.04
CA ASP A 147 5.29 -1.49 8.87
C ASP A 147 6.66 -1.26 8.21
N ALA A 148 6.61 -0.71 7.02
CA ALA A 148 7.76 -0.64 6.14
C ALA A 148 8.65 0.59 6.34
N GLN A 149 8.36 1.45 7.30
CA GLN A 149 9.09 2.71 7.46
C GLN A 149 10.59 2.50 7.78
N GLU A 150 10.94 1.42 8.48
CA GLU A 150 12.34 1.06 8.76
C GLU A 150 13.12 0.67 7.48
N TRP A 151 12.45 0.04 6.51
CA TRP A 151 13.03 -0.26 5.22
C TRP A 151 13.27 1.02 4.42
N ALA A 152 12.28 1.91 4.41
CA ALA A 152 12.38 3.19 3.73
C ALA A 152 13.48 4.06 4.34
N ALA A 153 13.63 4.11 5.66
CA ALA A 153 14.70 4.81 6.33
C ALA A 153 16.12 4.30 5.94
N LYS A 154 16.21 3.06 5.48
CA LYS A 154 17.45 2.44 4.97
C LYS A 154 17.64 2.58 3.46
N GLY A 155 16.80 3.37 2.78
CA GLY A 155 16.93 3.66 1.35
C GLY A 155 16.27 2.63 0.43
N VAL A 156 15.25 1.91 0.89
CA VAL A 156 14.44 1.00 0.07
C VAL A 156 13.06 1.60 -0.13
N VAL A 157 12.54 1.63 -1.35
CA VAL A 157 11.12 1.91 -1.59
C VAL A 157 10.35 0.62 -1.35
N LEU A 158 9.51 0.59 -0.31
CA LEU A 158 8.72 -0.59 -0.02
C LEU A 158 7.27 -0.39 -0.44
N VAL A 159 6.72 -1.39 -1.12
CA VAL A 159 5.32 -1.48 -1.54
C VAL A 159 4.68 -2.67 -0.85
N SER A 160 3.50 -2.48 -0.27
CA SER A 160 2.65 -3.57 0.22
C SER A 160 1.31 -3.55 -0.49
N ILE A 161 0.69 -4.71 -0.67
CA ILE A 161 -0.56 -4.83 -1.43
C ILE A 161 -1.63 -5.59 -0.68
N ASN A 162 -2.89 -5.23 -0.95
CA ASN A 162 -4.03 -6.11 -0.76
C ASN A 162 -4.32 -6.83 -2.09
N TYR A 163 -4.87 -8.02 -2.02
CA TYR A 163 -5.34 -8.78 -3.18
C TYR A 163 -6.61 -9.56 -2.79
N ARG A 164 -7.41 -9.98 -3.77
CA ARG A 164 -8.64 -10.74 -3.50
C ARG A 164 -8.35 -12.08 -2.85
N LEU A 165 -9.15 -12.42 -1.86
CA LEU A 165 -8.98 -13.58 -0.99
C LEU A 165 -10.14 -14.57 -1.10
N GLY A 166 -9.92 -15.79 -0.63
CA GLY A 166 -10.94 -16.81 -0.49
C GLY A 166 -11.73 -17.04 -1.79
N VAL A 167 -13.04 -17.10 -1.69
CA VAL A 167 -13.93 -17.33 -2.83
C VAL A 167 -13.85 -16.19 -3.86
N PHE A 168 -13.58 -14.95 -3.46
CA PHE A 168 -13.48 -13.81 -4.38
C PHE A 168 -12.20 -13.84 -5.21
N GLY A 169 -11.12 -14.38 -4.66
CA GLY A 169 -9.83 -14.47 -5.33
C GLY A 169 -9.54 -15.80 -6.03
N PHE A 170 -10.23 -16.90 -5.63
CA PHE A 170 -9.77 -18.23 -6.01
C PHE A 170 -10.89 -19.21 -6.40
N LEU A 171 -12.14 -18.72 -6.61
CA LEU A 171 -13.23 -19.57 -7.07
C LEU A 171 -13.00 -20.09 -8.49
N THR A 172 -13.03 -21.39 -8.66
CA THR A 172 -13.05 -22.05 -9.98
C THR A 172 -14.46 -22.59 -10.23
N HIS A 173 -15.07 -22.16 -11.36
CA HIS A 173 -16.41 -22.60 -11.74
C HIS A 173 -16.54 -22.70 -13.26
N PRO A 174 -17.23 -23.72 -13.82
CA PRO A 174 -17.37 -23.88 -15.26
C PRO A 174 -17.97 -22.67 -15.98
N GLU A 175 -18.99 -22.03 -15.41
CA GLU A 175 -19.61 -20.83 -16.00
C GLU A 175 -18.64 -19.66 -16.05
N LEU A 176 -17.86 -19.44 -14.96
CA LEU A 176 -16.81 -18.40 -14.94
C LEU A 176 -15.72 -18.70 -15.99
N SER A 177 -15.38 -19.98 -16.18
CA SER A 177 -14.43 -20.36 -17.22
C SER A 177 -15.02 -20.11 -18.63
N ALA A 178 -16.32 -20.34 -18.84
CA ALA A 178 -16.98 -20.06 -20.11
C ALA A 178 -17.05 -18.54 -20.42
N GLU A 179 -17.13 -17.70 -19.40
CA GLU A 179 -17.10 -16.22 -19.55
C GLU A 179 -15.70 -15.66 -19.80
N SER A 180 -14.65 -16.40 -19.41
CA SER A 180 -13.26 -15.93 -19.54
C SER A 180 -12.79 -16.00 -20.99
N PRO A 181 -12.11 -14.97 -21.51
CA PRO A 181 -11.50 -15.00 -22.84
C PRO A 181 -10.40 -16.07 -22.97
N HIS A 182 -9.91 -16.59 -21.84
CA HIS A 182 -8.87 -17.62 -21.78
C HIS A 182 -9.45 -19.02 -21.50
N GLY A 183 -10.76 -19.16 -21.31
CA GLY A 183 -11.42 -20.45 -21.04
C GLY A 183 -11.08 -21.03 -19.64
N VAL A 184 -10.63 -20.19 -18.71
CA VAL A 184 -10.22 -20.59 -17.35
C VAL A 184 -10.85 -19.68 -16.29
N SER A 185 -10.92 -20.17 -15.05
CA SER A 185 -11.35 -19.40 -13.88
C SER A 185 -10.49 -19.72 -12.66
N GLY A 186 -10.59 -18.92 -11.62
CA GLY A 186 -9.72 -18.97 -10.45
C GLY A 186 -8.47 -18.09 -10.59
N ASN A 187 -7.62 -18.11 -9.58
CA ASN A 187 -6.37 -17.35 -9.54
C ASN A 187 -6.52 -15.81 -9.69
N TYR A 188 -7.71 -15.25 -9.52
CA TYR A 188 -7.92 -13.79 -9.60
C TYR A 188 -7.03 -13.04 -8.60
N GLY A 189 -6.81 -13.60 -7.39
CA GLY A 189 -5.90 -13.03 -6.41
C GLY A 189 -4.43 -13.03 -6.88
N ILE A 190 -4.00 -14.01 -7.67
CA ILE A 190 -2.67 -14.01 -8.30
C ILE A 190 -2.60 -12.99 -9.43
N LEU A 191 -3.66 -12.84 -10.21
CA LEU A 191 -3.75 -11.81 -11.26
C LEU A 191 -3.70 -10.40 -10.64
N ASP A 192 -4.30 -10.19 -9.47
CA ASP A 192 -4.20 -8.94 -8.71
C ASP A 192 -2.74 -8.63 -8.34
N GLN A 193 -1.99 -9.63 -7.85
CA GLN A 193 -0.58 -9.50 -7.53
C GLN A 193 0.26 -9.15 -8.77
N ILE A 194 -0.02 -9.78 -9.90
CA ILE A 194 0.62 -9.46 -11.19
C ILE A 194 0.30 -8.03 -11.62
N GLU A 195 -0.95 -7.57 -11.45
CA GLU A 195 -1.33 -6.21 -11.79
C GLU A 195 -0.63 -5.18 -10.91
N SER A 196 -0.44 -5.46 -9.63
CA SER A 196 0.36 -4.60 -8.75
C SER A 196 1.81 -4.46 -9.21
N LEU A 197 2.41 -5.52 -9.76
CA LEU A 197 3.75 -5.47 -10.36
C LEU A 197 3.78 -4.59 -11.61
N LYS A 198 2.75 -4.66 -12.47
CA LYS A 198 2.63 -3.78 -13.63
C LYS A 198 2.47 -2.32 -13.19
N TRP A 199 1.70 -2.08 -12.11
CA TRP A 199 1.59 -0.74 -11.52
C TRP A 199 2.95 -0.23 -11.04
N ILE A 200 3.77 -1.05 -10.36
CA ILE A 200 5.12 -0.70 -9.94
C ILE A 200 5.97 -0.31 -11.14
N GLN A 201 5.96 -1.10 -12.22
CA GLN A 201 6.74 -0.82 -13.42
C GLN A 201 6.39 0.55 -14.04
N LYS A 202 5.13 0.97 -13.97
CA LYS A 202 4.66 2.24 -14.54
C LYS A 202 4.92 3.45 -13.64
N ASN A 203 4.88 3.28 -12.32
CA ASN A 203 4.69 4.40 -11.41
C ASN A 203 5.83 4.59 -10.38
N ILE A 204 6.63 3.56 -10.09
CA ILE A 204 7.51 3.58 -8.92
C ILE A 204 8.65 4.61 -9.01
N GLU A 205 9.01 5.08 -10.21
CA GLU A 205 9.97 6.16 -10.40
C GLU A 205 9.50 7.46 -9.73
N GLN A 206 8.19 7.74 -9.71
CA GLN A 206 7.62 8.91 -9.03
C GLN A 206 7.89 8.87 -7.52
N PHE A 207 8.10 7.69 -6.97
CA PHE A 207 8.42 7.46 -5.56
C PHE A 207 9.93 7.31 -5.32
N GLY A 208 10.76 7.58 -6.32
CA GLY A 208 12.23 7.45 -6.24
C GLY A 208 12.76 6.02 -6.43
N GLY A 209 11.89 5.06 -6.74
CA GLY A 209 12.28 3.66 -6.96
C GLY A 209 12.81 3.38 -8.36
N ASP A 210 13.59 2.31 -8.50
CA ASP A 210 14.08 1.79 -9.77
C ASP A 210 13.19 0.63 -10.24
N PRO A 211 12.39 0.79 -11.32
CA PRO A 211 11.55 -0.29 -11.84
C PRO A 211 12.37 -1.49 -12.39
N ALA A 212 13.67 -1.30 -12.67
CA ALA A 212 14.55 -2.40 -13.07
C ALA A 212 15.18 -3.17 -11.89
N ASN A 213 14.99 -2.68 -10.65
CA ASN A 213 15.54 -3.29 -9.44
C ASN A 213 14.43 -3.55 -8.43
N VAL A 214 13.56 -4.52 -8.73
CA VAL A 214 12.38 -4.87 -7.92
C VAL A 214 12.54 -6.27 -7.34
N MET A 215 12.55 -6.36 -6.01
CA MET A 215 12.50 -7.60 -5.25
C MET A 215 11.04 -7.89 -4.87
N ILE A 216 10.62 -9.15 -4.99
CA ILE A 216 9.32 -9.64 -4.50
C ILE A 216 9.59 -10.56 -3.31
N PHE A 217 8.89 -10.36 -2.21
CA PHE A 217 8.98 -11.22 -1.05
C PHE A 217 7.64 -11.34 -0.33
N GLY A 218 7.48 -12.34 0.50
CA GLY A 218 6.23 -12.58 1.21
C GLY A 218 6.38 -13.62 2.31
N GLN A 219 5.34 -13.77 3.10
CA GLN A 219 5.27 -14.74 4.18
C GLN A 219 4.19 -15.78 3.85
N SER A 220 4.42 -17.06 4.18
CA SER A 220 3.44 -18.15 4.05
C SER A 220 2.85 -18.24 2.63
N ALA A 221 1.54 -18.02 2.46
CA ALA A 221 0.89 -17.99 1.15
C ALA A 221 1.50 -16.92 0.23
N GLY A 222 1.88 -15.74 0.76
CA GLY A 222 2.59 -14.72 0.00
C GLY A 222 3.94 -15.20 -0.52
N ALA A 223 4.69 -15.97 0.27
CA ALA A 223 5.92 -16.63 -0.18
C ALA A 223 5.63 -17.72 -1.24
N GLY A 224 4.46 -18.36 -1.18
CA GLY A 224 3.96 -19.25 -2.21
C GLY A 224 3.75 -18.51 -3.54
N SER A 225 3.09 -17.35 -3.49
CA SER A 225 2.86 -16.48 -4.65
C SER A 225 4.15 -16.07 -5.37
N VAL A 226 5.21 -15.75 -4.61
CA VAL A 226 6.52 -15.37 -5.19
C VAL A 226 7.12 -16.47 -6.07
N LYS A 227 6.71 -17.73 -5.88
CA LYS A 227 7.21 -18.89 -6.64
C LYS A 227 6.31 -19.29 -7.82
N THR A 228 5.12 -18.67 -7.94
CA THR A 228 4.13 -18.94 -8.98
C THR A 228 4.38 -18.08 -10.19
#